data_ed54907d61edbc9ee4451abd0a2221c1
#
_entry.id   ed54907d61edbc9ee4451abd0a2221c1
#
_cell.length_a   1.000
_cell.length_b   1.000
_cell.length_c   1.000
_cell.angle_alpha   90.00
_cell.angle_beta   90.00
_cell.angle_gamma   90.00
#
_symmetry.space_group_name_H-M   'P 1'
#
loop_
_entity.id
_entity.type
_entity.pdbx_description
1 polymer ?
#
loop_
_entity_poly.entity_id
_entity_poly.type
_entity_poly.pdbx_seq_one_letter_code
_entity_poly.pdbx_strand_id
1 'polypeptide(L)'
;EQRYLIRDTYGWEKHIEWQCCHTEEEVRRYFFRMGIHLMLGYTLGVTDLHGENVMAHGEHPVIIDLETCPGYIIQTEESSVRRKTETLLAKSVLHTGILPVLTWGAGKEAVILSAVNTGKIVTPFRVPAVKKAETSEMYIDYQPVEFEIKENTLKINDKIVNAYEYAGNLEQGFRFAYEKVLTDKAITEMLEAFYDTGARVILRHTQQYSMYRFLSWHPDYVGERKRRAQLLQVMHREGETETQKKIHDYEIQDLLENDIPCFHTEGRERCIYTGDGKSVKDYFPVSPYESWKIHMKHLGKKDCQYQCDLIWLSMTMQRKKRSSFYKKYSGTVQKTQIRSEEHTSEL
;
A
#
# COMPACT_ATOMS: atom_id res chain seq x y z
N GLU A 1 -18.19 -7.52 16.82
CA GLU A 1 -18.75 -6.23 16.38
C GLU A 1 -17.90 -5.12 16.96
N GLN A 2 -17.31 -4.28 16.10
CA GLN A 2 -16.53 -3.10 16.52
C GLN A 2 -17.50 -2.10 17.14
N ARG A 3 -17.11 -1.49 18.25
CA ARG A 3 -17.91 -0.48 18.95
C ARG A 3 -17.11 0.79 19.10
N TYR A 4 -17.71 1.89 18.71
CA TYR A 4 -17.11 3.21 18.74
C TYR A 4 -17.90 4.14 19.65
N LEU A 5 -17.21 5.00 20.37
CA LEU A 5 -17.77 6.14 21.08
C LEU A 5 -17.14 7.40 20.53
N ILE A 6 -17.86 8.12 19.68
CA ILE A 6 -17.37 9.32 18.98
C ILE A 6 -17.77 10.57 19.78
N ARG A 7 -16.83 11.51 19.93
CA ARG A 7 -16.98 12.85 20.49
C ARG A 7 -16.41 13.88 19.52
N ASP A 8 -16.62 15.15 19.77
CA ASP A 8 -16.24 16.25 18.86
C ASP A 8 -14.73 16.29 18.58
N THR A 9 -13.88 15.97 19.56
CA THR A 9 -12.42 16.10 19.47
C THR A 9 -11.66 14.80 19.74
N TYR A 10 -12.34 13.72 20.09
CA TYR A 10 -11.73 12.41 20.35
C TYR A 10 -12.76 11.29 20.19
N GLY A 11 -12.28 10.07 20.10
CA GLY A 11 -13.11 8.87 20.06
C GLY A 11 -12.48 7.74 20.86
N TRP A 12 -13.30 6.75 21.19
CA TRP A 12 -12.87 5.49 21.79
C TRP A 12 -13.36 4.38 20.90
N GLU A 13 -12.47 3.44 20.65
CA GLU A 13 -12.77 2.18 19.96
C GLU A 13 -12.57 1.04 20.93
N LYS A 14 -13.44 0.01 20.86
CA LYS A 14 -13.24 -1.21 21.62
C LYS A 14 -11.96 -1.90 21.10
N HIS A 15 -11.02 -2.14 22.01
CA HIS A 15 -9.79 -2.88 21.66
C HIS A 15 -10.12 -4.25 21.05
N ILE A 16 -9.50 -4.55 19.94
CA ILE A 16 -9.58 -5.83 19.25
C ILE A 16 -8.41 -6.69 19.70
N GLU A 17 -8.72 -7.81 20.31
CA GLU A 17 -7.69 -8.78 20.71
C GLU A 17 -7.39 -9.73 19.57
N TRP A 18 -6.11 -10.01 19.35
CA TRP A 18 -5.70 -11.06 18.46
C TRP A 18 -6.20 -12.43 18.96
N GLN A 19 -6.70 -13.26 18.04
CA GLN A 19 -7.15 -14.61 18.32
C GLN A 19 -6.73 -15.56 17.21
N CYS A 20 -6.28 -16.77 17.57
CA CYS A 20 -5.99 -17.82 16.60
C CYS A 20 -7.26 -18.50 16.11
N CYS A 21 -7.17 -19.19 14.97
CA CYS A 21 -8.14 -20.19 14.54
C CYS A 21 -7.87 -21.53 15.22
N HIS A 22 -8.91 -22.31 15.43
CA HIS A 22 -8.84 -23.66 16.00
C HIS A 22 -9.08 -24.77 14.97
N THR A 23 -9.76 -24.44 13.87
CA THR A 23 -10.11 -25.36 12.81
C THR A 23 -9.70 -24.83 11.44
N GLU A 24 -9.50 -25.74 10.50
CA GLU A 24 -9.20 -25.36 9.12
C GLU A 24 -10.37 -24.65 8.43
N GLU A 25 -11.61 -24.97 8.81
CA GLU A 25 -12.79 -24.30 8.31
C GLU A 25 -12.86 -22.84 8.76
N GLU A 26 -12.39 -22.50 9.96
CA GLU A 26 -12.24 -21.11 10.40
C GLU A 26 -11.20 -20.38 9.55
N VAL A 27 -10.07 -21.02 9.24
CA VAL A 27 -9.04 -20.45 8.35
C VAL A 27 -9.60 -20.18 6.96
N ARG A 28 -10.37 -21.11 6.39
CA ARG A 28 -11.02 -20.92 5.09
C ARG A 28 -11.99 -19.74 5.11
N ARG A 29 -12.81 -19.61 6.16
CA ARG A 29 -13.71 -18.46 6.32
C ARG A 29 -12.95 -17.14 6.51
N TYR A 30 -11.80 -17.17 7.20
CA TYR A 30 -10.93 -16.00 7.33
C TYR A 30 -10.49 -15.50 5.95
N PHE A 31 -9.93 -16.36 5.10
CA PHE A 31 -9.48 -15.95 3.77
C PHE A 31 -10.63 -15.60 2.83
N PHE A 32 -11.77 -16.23 2.95
CA PHE A 32 -12.98 -15.80 2.23
C PHE A 32 -13.37 -14.36 2.60
N ARG A 33 -13.42 -14.03 3.89
CA ARG A 33 -13.70 -12.68 4.37
C ARG A 33 -12.60 -11.68 3.98
N MET A 34 -11.35 -12.09 3.99
CA MET A 34 -10.24 -11.28 3.48
C MET A 34 -10.43 -10.95 1.99
N GLY A 35 -10.95 -11.89 1.21
CA GLY A 35 -11.32 -11.64 -0.20
C GLY A 35 -12.44 -10.59 -0.33
N ILE A 36 -13.41 -10.58 0.58
CA ILE A 36 -14.43 -9.52 0.64
C ILE A 36 -13.78 -8.15 0.94
N HIS A 37 -12.91 -8.08 1.94
CA HIS A 37 -12.17 -6.85 2.24
C HIS A 37 -11.31 -6.37 1.07
N LEU A 38 -10.68 -7.30 0.36
CA LEU A 38 -9.91 -7.00 -0.84
C LEU A 38 -10.77 -6.32 -1.92
N MET A 39 -11.99 -6.83 -2.15
CA MET A 39 -12.91 -6.23 -3.12
C MET A 39 -13.39 -4.85 -2.67
N LEU A 40 -13.73 -4.69 -1.39
CA LEU A 40 -14.16 -3.39 -0.85
C LEU A 40 -13.03 -2.37 -0.94
N GLY A 41 -11.80 -2.75 -0.54
CA GLY A 41 -10.62 -1.88 -0.68
C GLY A 41 -10.33 -1.52 -2.13
N TYR A 42 -10.43 -2.46 -3.06
CA TYR A 42 -10.28 -2.23 -4.49
C TYR A 42 -11.33 -1.26 -5.03
N THR A 43 -12.58 -1.45 -4.65
CA THR A 43 -13.70 -0.60 -5.10
C THR A 43 -13.59 0.82 -4.57
N LEU A 44 -13.21 0.99 -3.30
CA LEU A 44 -13.07 2.30 -2.65
C LEU A 44 -11.71 2.96 -2.87
N GLY A 45 -10.79 2.32 -3.59
CA GLY A 45 -9.44 2.84 -3.82
C GLY A 45 -8.57 2.94 -2.55
N VAL A 46 -8.88 2.13 -1.54
CA VAL A 46 -8.15 2.12 -0.27
C VAL A 46 -6.75 1.60 -0.48
N THR A 47 -5.79 2.18 0.20
CA THR A 47 -4.39 1.76 0.24
C THR A 47 -3.99 1.42 1.66
N ASP A 48 -2.77 0.92 1.85
CA ASP A 48 -2.17 0.74 3.18
C ASP A 48 -2.84 -0.31 4.09
N LEU A 49 -3.65 -1.23 3.53
CA LEU A 49 -4.24 -2.34 4.29
C LEU A 49 -3.21 -3.48 4.47
N HIS A 50 -2.06 -3.17 5.03
CA HIS A 50 -1.02 -4.16 5.27
C HIS A 50 -1.19 -4.88 6.63
N GLY A 51 -0.24 -5.75 7.00
CA GLY A 51 -0.36 -6.61 8.16
C GLY A 51 -0.38 -5.91 9.52
N GLU A 52 0.01 -4.63 9.60
CA GLU A 52 -0.13 -3.84 10.82
C GLU A 52 -1.54 -3.27 10.97
N ASN A 53 -2.27 -3.08 9.85
CA ASN A 53 -3.59 -2.47 9.79
C ASN A 53 -4.73 -3.49 9.68
N VAL A 54 -4.41 -4.80 9.59
CA VAL A 54 -5.38 -5.89 9.58
C VAL A 54 -5.01 -6.93 10.61
N MET A 55 -5.88 -7.12 11.60
CA MET A 55 -5.68 -8.05 12.72
C MET A 55 -6.48 -9.33 12.53
N ALA A 56 -5.89 -10.47 12.89
CA ALA A 56 -6.58 -11.73 12.95
C ALA A 56 -7.34 -11.87 14.29
N HIS A 57 -8.67 -11.97 14.23
CA HIS A 57 -9.53 -12.22 15.38
C HIS A 57 -10.34 -13.51 15.12
N GLY A 58 -9.69 -14.66 15.33
CA GLY A 58 -10.20 -15.95 14.91
C GLY A 58 -10.46 -15.99 13.40
N GLU A 59 -11.64 -16.38 12.98
CA GLU A 59 -12.05 -16.45 11.57
C GLU A 59 -12.38 -15.07 10.93
N HIS A 60 -12.15 -13.97 11.65
CA HIS A 60 -12.47 -12.62 11.21
C HIS A 60 -11.18 -11.81 10.99
N PRO A 61 -10.85 -11.44 9.75
CA PRO A 61 -9.90 -10.36 9.51
C PRO A 61 -10.56 -9.04 9.89
N VAL A 62 -9.96 -8.29 10.79
CA VAL A 62 -10.48 -7.00 11.26
C VAL A 62 -9.54 -5.90 10.81
N ILE A 63 -10.04 -4.96 10.04
CA ILE A 63 -9.30 -3.75 9.66
C ILE A 63 -9.35 -2.80 10.86
N ILE A 64 -8.18 -2.43 11.39
CA ILE A 64 -8.03 -1.56 12.56
C ILE A 64 -7.55 -0.15 12.21
N ASP A 65 -7.19 0.08 10.96
CA ASP A 65 -6.87 1.39 10.44
C ASP A 65 -7.41 1.54 9.00
N LEU A 66 -8.23 2.55 8.80
CA LEU A 66 -8.91 2.84 7.53
C LEU A 66 -8.74 4.31 7.12
N GLU A 67 -7.68 4.96 7.59
CA GLU A 67 -7.43 6.39 7.40
C GLU A 67 -7.31 6.80 5.92
N THR A 68 -6.99 5.87 5.02
CA THR A 68 -6.88 6.11 3.57
C THR A 68 -8.19 5.86 2.81
N CYS A 69 -9.31 5.65 3.50
CA CYS A 69 -10.62 5.40 2.91
C CYS A 69 -11.54 6.64 3.04
N PRO A 70 -12.15 7.10 1.94
CA PRO A 70 -12.04 6.63 0.57
C PRO A 70 -10.80 7.15 -0.15
N GLY A 71 -10.18 6.29 -0.96
CA GLY A 71 -8.98 6.65 -1.70
C GLY A 71 -9.26 7.32 -3.04
N TYR A 72 -8.23 7.94 -3.62
CA TYR A 72 -8.26 8.46 -4.98
C TYR A 72 -7.78 7.41 -5.98
N ILE A 73 -8.64 7.04 -6.93
CA ILE A 73 -8.30 6.09 -7.99
C ILE A 73 -7.73 6.87 -9.17
N ILE A 74 -6.45 6.65 -9.49
CA ILE A 74 -5.71 7.41 -10.51
C ILE A 74 -6.43 7.36 -11.86
N GLN A 75 -6.63 8.51 -12.51
CA GLN A 75 -7.31 8.63 -13.81
C GLN A 75 -6.41 9.13 -14.95
N THR A 76 -5.11 9.37 -14.68
CA THR A 76 -4.19 9.93 -15.68
C THR A 76 -3.83 8.93 -16.78
N GLU A 77 -3.81 9.41 -18.02
CA GLU A 77 -3.19 8.70 -19.14
C GLU A 77 -1.70 9.02 -19.17
N GLU A 78 -0.89 7.95 -19.22
CA GLU A 78 0.56 8.07 -19.17
C GLU A 78 1.21 7.67 -20.49
N SER A 79 2.21 8.43 -20.92
CA SER A 79 2.87 8.21 -22.21
C SER A 79 3.96 7.13 -22.18
N SER A 80 4.67 6.97 -21.04
CA SER A 80 5.76 5.99 -20.93
C SER A 80 5.26 4.61 -20.50
N VAL A 81 5.92 3.55 -20.95
CA VAL A 81 5.59 2.16 -20.59
C VAL A 81 5.69 1.95 -19.07
N ARG A 82 6.72 2.50 -18.43
CA ARG A 82 6.91 2.41 -16.98
C ARG A 82 5.72 3.01 -16.23
N ARG A 83 5.33 4.24 -16.56
CA ARG A 83 4.21 4.92 -15.91
C ARG A 83 2.88 4.24 -16.19
N LYS A 84 2.67 3.70 -17.40
CA LYS A 84 1.49 2.88 -17.71
C LYS A 84 1.42 1.66 -16.80
N THR A 85 2.53 0.99 -16.55
CA THR A 85 2.58 -0.17 -15.65
C THR A 85 2.29 0.24 -14.21
N GLU A 86 2.90 1.33 -13.73
CA GLU A 86 2.65 1.87 -12.39
C GLU A 86 1.16 2.25 -12.22
N THR A 87 0.55 2.88 -13.22
CA THR A 87 -0.88 3.21 -13.22
C THR A 87 -1.78 1.97 -13.23
N LEU A 88 -1.44 0.94 -13.99
CA LEU A 88 -2.19 -0.32 -13.99
C LEU A 88 -2.13 -1.02 -12.64
N LEU A 89 -0.97 -1.02 -11.99
CA LEU A 89 -0.82 -1.57 -10.64
C LEU A 89 -1.62 -0.75 -9.61
N ALA A 90 -1.56 0.58 -9.70
CA ALA A 90 -2.30 1.48 -8.82
C ALA A 90 -3.83 1.37 -8.98
N LYS A 91 -4.33 0.91 -10.15
CA LYS A 91 -5.75 0.64 -10.41
C LYS A 91 -6.15 -0.82 -10.13
N SER A 92 -5.33 -1.60 -9.48
CA SER A 92 -5.58 -3.02 -9.27
C SER A 92 -5.71 -3.38 -7.79
N VAL A 93 -6.14 -4.61 -7.51
CA VAL A 93 -6.18 -5.18 -6.16
C VAL A 93 -4.82 -5.16 -5.44
N LEU A 94 -3.71 -5.06 -6.20
CA LEU A 94 -2.36 -5.00 -5.63
C LEU A 94 -2.08 -3.67 -4.89
N HIS A 95 -2.86 -2.62 -5.18
CA HIS A 95 -2.69 -1.32 -4.54
C HIS A 95 -3.25 -1.25 -3.12
N THR A 96 -4.12 -2.17 -2.75
CA THR A 96 -4.79 -2.16 -1.44
C THR A 96 -3.85 -2.38 -0.26
N GLY A 97 -2.71 -3.03 -0.46
CA GLY A 97 -1.82 -3.47 0.62
C GLY A 97 -2.18 -4.84 1.22
N ILE A 98 -3.34 -5.41 0.89
CA ILE A 98 -3.74 -6.75 1.38
C ILE A 98 -2.85 -7.84 0.77
N LEU A 99 -2.57 -7.75 -0.53
CA LEU A 99 -1.81 -8.75 -1.27
C LEU A 99 -0.30 -8.47 -1.26
N PRO A 100 0.55 -9.50 -1.19
CA PRO A 100 1.99 -9.32 -1.29
C PRO A 100 2.40 -8.87 -2.69
N VAL A 101 3.21 -7.83 -2.77
CA VAL A 101 3.77 -7.32 -4.03
C VAL A 101 5.26 -7.54 -4.03
N LEU A 102 5.77 -8.20 -5.08
CA LEU A 102 7.20 -8.37 -5.29
C LEU A 102 7.81 -7.05 -5.76
N THR A 103 8.90 -6.65 -5.15
CA THR A 103 9.68 -5.49 -5.55
C THR A 103 11.16 -5.84 -5.63
N TRP A 104 11.95 -4.96 -6.25
CA TRP A 104 13.40 -5.11 -6.32
C TRP A 104 14.04 -4.02 -5.46
N GLY A 105 14.83 -4.44 -4.48
CA GLY A 105 15.59 -3.54 -3.64
C GLY A 105 16.97 -4.07 -3.34
N ALA A 106 17.98 -3.21 -3.36
CA ALA A 106 19.38 -3.55 -3.06
C ALA A 106 19.93 -4.77 -3.84
N GLY A 107 19.48 -4.99 -5.09
CA GLY A 107 19.91 -6.10 -5.94
C GLY A 107 19.30 -7.47 -5.58
N LYS A 108 18.29 -7.51 -4.74
CA LYS A 108 17.56 -8.73 -4.35
C LYS A 108 16.06 -8.55 -4.50
N GLU A 109 15.36 -9.67 -4.70
CA GLU A 109 13.90 -9.70 -4.61
C GLU A 109 13.49 -9.44 -3.16
N ALA A 110 12.55 -8.53 -2.97
CA ALA A 110 11.93 -8.22 -1.69
C ALA A 110 10.41 -8.21 -1.84
N VAL A 111 9.72 -8.51 -0.75
CA VAL A 111 8.25 -8.49 -0.72
C VAL A 111 7.82 -7.28 0.08
N ILE A 112 6.90 -6.48 -0.47
CA ILE A 112 6.27 -5.40 0.26
C ILE A 112 5.35 -6.00 1.32
N LEU A 113 5.35 -5.37 2.50
CA LEU A 113 4.48 -5.73 3.61
C LEU A 113 3.02 -5.81 3.15
N SER A 114 2.34 -6.89 3.50
CA SER A 114 0.92 -7.11 3.16
C SER A 114 0.16 -7.80 4.30
N ALA A 115 -1.17 -7.74 4.28
CA ALA A 115 -2.00 -8.39 5.30
C ALA A 115 -1.95 -9.93 5.24
N VAL A 116 -1.62 -10.50 4.10
CA VAL A 116 -1.57 -11.96 3.89
C VAL A 116 -0.15 -12.51 3.80
N ASN A 117 0.84 -11.78 4.29
CA ASN A 117 2.21 -12.27 4.36
C ASN A 117 2.34 -13.42 5.35
N THR A 118 3.23 -14.35 5.04
CA THR A 118 3.57 -15.48 5.90
C THR A 118 5.05 -15.45 6.24
N GLY A 119 5.37 -15.46 7.54
CA GLY A 119 6.73 -15.60 8.04
C GLY A 119 7.59 -14.33 7.92
N LYS A 120 8.88 -14.54 7.75
CA LYS A 120 9.85 -13.44 7.68
C LYS A 120 9.77 -12.68 6.35
N ILE A 121 9.68 -11.38 6.46
CA ILE A 121 9.68 -10.45 5.33
C ILE A 121 11.03 -9.77 5.29
N VAL A 122 11.70 -9.86 4.16
CA VAL A 122 12.93 -9.12 3.89
C VAL A 122 12.53 -7.84 3.15
N THR A 123 12.80 -6.69 3.76
CA THR A 123 12.50 -5.42 3.11
C THR A 123 13.51 -5.06 2.03
N PRO A 124 13.13 -4.25 1.04
CA PRO A 124 14.06 -3.71 0.05
C PRO A 124 15.04 -2.70 0.65
N PHE A 125 14.79 -2.24 1.88
CA PHE A 125 15.60 -1.24 2.54
C PHE A 125 16.78 -1.88 3.26
N ARG A 126 17.93 -1.21 3.22
CA ARG A 126 19.10 -1.57 4.01
C ARG A 126 19.30 -0.53 5.10
N VAL A 127 19.53 -1.00 6.31
CA VAL A 127 19.88 -0.14 7.44
C VAL A 127 21.34 -0.34 7.82
N PRO A 128 22.03 0.73 8.29
CA PRO A 128 23.38 0.58 8.82
C PRO A 128 23.35 -0.28 10.07
N ALA A 129 24.24 -1.25 10.13
CA ALA A 129 24.45 -2.12 11.29
C ALA A 129 25.93 -2.15 11.64
N VAL A 130 26.23 -1.97 12.92
CA VAL A 130 27.60 -2.09 13.43
C VAL A 130 28.01 -3.56 13.43
N LYS A 131 29.09 -3.86 12.73
CA LYS A 131 29.71 -5.18 12.71
C LYS A 131 30.97 -5.16 13.55
N LYS A 132 31.29 -6.30 14.17
CA LYS A 132 32.42 -6.47 15.09
C LYS A 132 32.46 -5.37 16.16
N ALA A 133 31.31 -5.05 16.74
CA ALA A 133 31.20 -4.08 17.83
C ALA A 133 32.23 -4.40 18.94
N GLU A 134 32.75 -3.35 19.60
CA GLU A 134 33.71 -3.42 20.69
C GLU A 134 35.07 -4.01 20.30
N THR A 135 35.41 -4.13 19.02
CA THR A 135 36.73 -4.54 18.56
C THR A 135 37.41 -3.44 17.74
N SER A 136 38.74 -3.51 17.59
CA SER A 136 39.50 -2.60 16.71
C SER A 136 39.16 -2.74 15.23
N GLU A 137 38.42 -3.79 14.86
CA GLU A 137 37.95 -4.05 13.49
C GLU A 137 36.48 -3.66 13.29
N MET A 138 35.93 -2.83 14.17
CA MET A 138 34.56 -2.34 14.05
C MET A 138 34.35 -1.59 12.75
N TYR A 139 33.27 -1.93 12.04
CA TYR A 139 32.84 -1.23 10.83
C TYR A 139 31.32 -1.19 10.72
N ILE A 140 30.82 -0.28 9.88
CA ILE A 140 29.40 -0.19 9.55
C ILE A 140 29.16 -0.93 8.24
N ASP A 141 28.22 -1.86 8.25
CA ASP A 141 27.72 -2.56 7.07
C ASP A 141 26.23 -2.29 6.90
N TYR A 142 25.74 -2.34 5.67
CA TYR A 142 24.34 -2.18 5.38
C TYR A 142 23.67 -3.53 5.18
N GLN A 143 22.71 -3.87 6.03
CA GLN A 143 21.99 -5.13 5.96
C GLN A 143 20.50 -4.91 5.71
N PRO A 144 19.83 -5.85 5.00
CA PRO A 144 18.38 -5.78 4.83
C PRO A 144 17.71 -5.91 6.20
N VAL A 145 16.60 -5.21 6.38
CA VAL A 145 15.76 -5.36 7.58
C VAL A 145 14.86 -6.56 7.37
N GLU A 146 14.92 -7.50 8.30
CA GLU A 146 13.97 -8.61 8.37
C GLU A 146 12.88 -8.24 9.39
N PHE A 147 11.62 -8.32 8.95
CA PHE A 147 10.47 -8.19 9.83
C PHE A 147 9.78 -9.53 10.01
N GLU A 148 9.32 -9.79 11.20
CA GLU A 148 8.40 -10.86 11.49
C GLU A 148 7.16 -10.24 12.13
N ILE A 149 6.05 -10.18 11.38
CA ILE A 149 4.78 -9.72 11.93
C ILE A 149 4.23 -10.85 12.80
N LYS A 150 4.36 -10.70 14.12
CA LYS A 150 3.96 -11.75 15.05
C LYS A 150 2.54 -11.59 15.55
N GLU A 151 2.09 -10.35 15.73
CA GLU A 151 0.88 -10.03 16.49
C GLU A 151 -0.40 -10.10 15.67
N ASN A 152 -0.36 -9.70 14.40
CA ASN A 152 -1.55 -9.69 13.53
C ASN A 152 -1.68 -10.90 12.61
N THR A 153 -0.67 -11.77 12.61
CA THR A 153 -0.60 -12.93 11.71
C THR A 153 -1.60 -14.01 12.10
N LEU A 154 -2.33 -14.53 11.12
CA LEU A 154 -3.24 -15.65 11.32
C LEU A 154 -2.47 -16.91 11.72
N LYS A 155 -2.91 -17.55 12.80
CA LYS A 155 -2.39 -18.83 13.27
C LYS A 155 -3.52 -19.83 13.46
N ILE A 156 -3.19 -21.10 13.32
CA ILE A 156 -4.01 -22.23 13.72
C ILE A 156 -3.24 -23.07 14.75
N ASN A 157 -3.76 -23.21 15.96
CA ASN A 157 -3.09 -23.93 17.04
C ASN A 157 -1.59 -23.50 17.19
N ASP A 158 -1.36 -22.20 17.26
CA ASP A 158 -0.05 -21.52 17.37
C ASP A 158 0.90 -21.67 16.17
N LYS A 159 0.48 -22.32 15.10
CA LYS A 159 1.25 -22.39 13.84
C LYS A 159 0.80 -21.32 12.88
N ILE A 160 1.75 -20.58 12.32
CA ILE A 160 1.48 -19.59 11.28
C ILE A 160 0.85 -20.29 10.07
N VAL A 161 -0.28 -19.75 9.61
CA VAL A 161 -1.00 -20.24 8.43
C VAL A 161 -0.27 -19.77 7.17
N ASN A 162 -0.07 -20.69 6.24
CA ASN A 162 0.46 -20.37 4.92
C ASN A 162 -0.66 -19.84 4.02
N ALA A 163 -0.78 -18.53 3.91
CA ALA A 163 -1.86 -17.85 3.20
C ALA A 163 -2.03 -18.32 1.75
N TYR A 164 -0.94 -18.69 1.08
CA TYR A 164 -0.99 -19.10 -0.32
C TYR A 164 -1.81 -20.40 -0.52
N GLU A 165 -1.93 -21.25 0.47
CA GLU A 165 -2.74 -22.49 0.40
C GLU A 165 -4.25 -22.18 0.33
N TYR A 166 -4.62 -20.97 0.76
CA TYR A 166 -6.00 -20.47 0.79
C TYR A 166 -6.29 -19.41 -0.27
N ALA A 167 -5.43 -19.27 -1.28
CA ALA A 167 -5.64 -18.32 -2.37
C ALA A 167 -6.99 -18.51 -3.07
N GLY A 168 -7.46 -19.77 -3.19
CA GLY A 168 -8.78 -20.08 -3.74
C GLY A 168 -9.94 -19.59 -2.88
N ASN A 169 -9.81 -19.62 -1.54
CA ASN A 169 -10.83 -19.09 -0.64
C ASN A 169 -10.87 -17.56 -0.70
N LEU A 170 -9.71 -16.92 -0.78
CA LEU A 170 -9.60 -15.47 -0.95
C LEU A 170 -10.24 -15.04 -2.29
N GLU A 171 -9.92 -15.72 -3.39
CA GLU A 171 -10.55 -15.45 -4.68
C GLU A 171 -12.08 -15.64 -4.64
N GLN A 172 -12.58 -16.69 -4.01
CA GLN A 172 -14.03 -16.94 -3.86
C GLN A 172 -14.71 -15.77 -3.12
N GLY A 173 -14.12 -15.29 -2.03
CA GLY A 173 -14.62 -14.13 -1.29
C GLY A 173 -14.60 -12.85 -2.13
N PHE A 174 -13.53 -12.63 -2.88
CA PHE A 174 -13.42 -11.51 -3.80
C PHE A 174 -14.52 -11.55 -4.88
N ARG A 175 -14.71 -12.68 -5.56
CA ARG A 175 -15.75 -12.86 -6.58
C ARG A 175 -17.16 -12.69 -6.02
N PHE A 176 -17.41 -13.23 -4.83
CA PHE A 176 -18.70 -13.05 -4.13
C PHE A 176 -19.01 -11.58 -3.89
N ALA A 177 -18.06 -10.83 -3.33
CA ALA A 177 -18.23 -9.40 -3.09
C ALA A 177 -18.32 -8.60 -4.39
N TYR A 178 -17.55 -8.98 -5.41
CA TYR A 178 -17.57 -8.36 -6.72
C TYR A 178 -18.97 -8.45 -7.37
N GLU A 179 -19.59 -9.64 -7.33
CA GLU A 179 -20.95 -9.83 -7.82
C GLU A 179 -21.96 -8.98 -7.05
N LYS A 180 -21.83 -8.92 -5.72
CA LYS A 180 -22.70 -8.11 -4.87
C LYS A 180 -22.58 -6.62 -5.17
N VAL A 181 -21.39 -6.09 -5.36
CA VAL A 181 -21.16 -4.68 -5.75
C VAL A 181 -21.81 -4.36 -7.10
N LEU A 182 -21.83 -5.31 -8.04
CA LEU A 182 -22.45 -5.09 -9.36
C LEU A 182 -23.98 -5.23 -9.36
N THR A 183 -24.55 -6.03 -8.46
CA THR A 183 -25.97 -6.43 -8.54
C THR A 183 -26.83 -5.83 -7.43
N ASP A 184 -26.24 -5.40 -6.33
CA ASP A 184 -26.96 -4.89 -5.16
C ASP A 184 -26.80 -3.38 -5.04
N LYS A 185 -27.89 -2.65 -5.35
CA LYS A 185 -27.91 -1.20 -5.30
C LYS A 185 -27.68 -0.64 -3.89
N ALA A 186 -28.15 -1.32 -2.85
CA ALA A 186 -27.96 -0.88 -1.47
C ALA A 186 -26.46 -0.90 -1.07
N ILE A 187 -25.71 -1.90 -1.56
CA ILE A 187 -24.26 -1.95 -1.36
C ILE A 187 -23.58 -0.77 -2.07
N THR A 188 -23.97 -0.48 -3.32
CA THR A 188 -23.40 0.64 -4.07
C THR A 188 -23.70 1.98 -3.39
N GLU A 189 -24.90 2.20 -2.91
CA GLU A 189 -25.28 3.41 -2.16
C GLU A 189 -24.50 3.53 -0.83
N MET A 190 -24.29 2.42 -0.14
CA MET A 190 -23.44 2.39 1.06
C MET A 190 -21.98 2.76 0.75
N LEU A 191 -21.41 2.23 -0.34
CA LEU A 191 -20.04 2.56 -0.76
C LEU A 191 -19.92 4.02 -1.19
N GLU A 192 -20.95 4.57 -1.84
CA GLU A 192 -20.99 5.99 -2.22
C GLU A 192 -20.89 6.92 -1.01
N ALA A 193 -21.54 6.55 0.10
CA ALA A 193 -21.56 7.35 1.32
C ALA A 193 -20.18 7.55 1.97
N PHE A 194 -19.21 6.68 1.70
CA PHE A 194 -17.82 6.89 2.16
C PHE A 194 -17.21 8.18 1.60
N TYR A 195 -17.64 8.62 0.40
CA TYR A 195 -17.13 9.84 -0.24
C TYR A 195 -17.72 11.14 0.34
N ASP A 196 -18.57 11.05 1.36
CA ASP A 196 -19.02 12.20 2.15
C ASP A 196 -18.07 12.51 3.32
N THR A 197 -16.96 11.76 3.43
CA THR A 197 -15.94 11.92 4.46
C THR A 197 -14.57 12.27 3.86
N GLY A 198 -13.68 12.76 4.70
CA GLY A 198 -12.28 12.96 4.35
C GLY A 198 -11.44 11.71 4.54
N ALA A 199 -10.30 11.63 3.86
CA ALA A 199 -9.34 10.55 3.97
C ALA A 199 -7.90 11.07 3.93
N ARG A 200 -7.00 10.37 4.58
CA ARG A 200 -5.56 10.64 4.50
C ARG A 200 -5.02 10.31 3.10
N VAL A 201 -4.16 11.18 2.60
CA VAL A 201 -3.45 11.00 1.33
C VAL A 201 -1.98 10.70 1.62
N ILE A 202 -1.54 9.49 1.29
CA ILE A 202 -0.14 9.09 1.47
C ILE A 202 0.65 9.50 0.22
N LEU A 203 1.44 10.56 0.31
CA LEU A 203 2.32 11.02 -0.78
C LEU A 203 3.66 10.29 -0.78
N ARG A 204 4.17 9.97 0.40
CA ARG A 204 5.40 9.21 0.63
C ARG A 204 5.24 8.34 1.87
N HIS A 205 5.93 7.20 1.87
CA HIS A 205 5.99 6.34 3.07
C HIS A 205 6.62 7.07 4.26
N THR A 206 6.09 6.89 5.45
CA THR A 206 6.59 7.49 6.70
C THR A 206 8.09 7.22 6.91
N GLN A 207 8.59 6.05 6.52
CA GLN A 207 10.02 5.73 6.56
C GLN A 207 10.86 6.66 5.68
N GLN A 208 10.33 7.11 4.54
CA GLN A 208 11.04 8.05 3.67
C GLN A 208 11.15 9.43 4.32
N TYR A 209 10.08 9.93 4.95
CA TYR A 209 10.14 11.16 5.74
C TYR A 209 11.08 11.03 6.93
N SER A 210 11.05 9.91 7.64
CA SER A 210 11.96 9.62 8.75
C SER A 210 13.43 9.62 8.30
N MET A 211 13.73 9.14 7.11
CA MET A 211 15.07 9.21 6.52
C MET A 211 15.50 10.65 6.25
N TYR A 212 14.65 11.48 5.63
CA TYR A 212 14.96 12.90 5.41
C TYR A 212 15.17 13.65 6.73
N ARG A 213 14.33 13.39 7.73
CA ARG A 213 14.49 13.96 9.07
C ARG A 213 15.80 13.55 9.71
N PHE A 214 16.15 12.25 9.65
CA PHE A 214 17.41 11.74 10.18
C PHE A 214 18.63 12.37 9.49
N LEU A 215 18.63 12.47 8.16
CA LEU A 215 19.68 13.14 7.42
C LEU A 215 19.81 14.61 7.82
N SER A 216 18.69 15.30 8.07
CA SER A 216 18.70 16.71 8.48
C SER A 216 19.23 16.94 9.90
N TRP A 217 19.36 15.91 10.72
CA TRP A 217 19.95 15.93 12.06
C TRP A 217 21.46 15.68 12.08
N HIS A 218 22.07 15.43 10.93
CA HIS A 218 23.51 15.33 10.85
C HIS A 218 24.18 16.62 11.39
N PRO A 219 25.32 16.54 12.13
CA PRO A 219 26.00 17.71 12.71
C PRO A 219 26.23 18.87 11.76
N ASP A 220 26.46 18.60 10.47
CA ASP A 220 26.66 19.64 9.45
C ASP A 220 25.43 20.49 9.15
N TYR A 221 24.23 20.01 9.51
CA TYR A 221 22.95 20.65 9.17
C TYR A 221 22.14 21.06 10.40
N VAL A 222 22.21 20.31 11.50
CA VAL A 222 21.30 20.46 12.65
C VAL A 222 21.41 21.83 13.33
N GLY A 223 22.59 22.45 13.29
CA GLY A 223 22.85 23.77 13.93
C GLY A 223 22.21 24.97 13.22
N GLU A 224 21.82 24.82 11.95
CA GLU A 224 21.28 25.91 11.14
C GLU A 224 20.04 25.50 10.34
N ARG A 225 18.89 26.09 10.64
CA ARG A 225 17.64 25.87 9.89
C ARG A 225 17.81 26.06 8.38
N LYS A 226 18.62 27.06 7.96
CA LYS A 226 18.88 27.34 6.54
C LYS A 226 19.61 26.18 5.86
N ARG A 227 20.58 25.55 6.49
CA ARG A 227 21.29 24.36 5.96
C ARG A 227 20.38 23.16 5.88
N ARG A 228 19.54 22.95 6.89
CA ARG A 228 18.51 21.90 6.85
C ARG A 228 17.55 22.11 5.69
N ALA A 229 17.08 23.34 5.47
CA ALA A 229 16.21 23.67 4.35
C ALA A 229 16.89 23.42 3.00
N GLN A 230 18.18 23.76 2.84
CA GLN A 230 18.94 23.48 1.62
C GLN A 230 19.06 21.98 1.34
N LEU A 231 19.35 21.16 2.36
CA LEU A 231 19.37 19.70 2.23
C LEU A 231 18.03 19.17 1.73
N LEU A 232 16.94 19.63 2.32
CA LEU A 232 15.59 19.14 1.99
C LEU A 232 15.11 19.58 0.59
N GLN A 233 15.78 20.55 -0.07
CA GLN A 233 15.49 20.89 -1.47
C GLN A 233 15.66 19.71 -2.43
N VAL A 234 16.34 18.65 -2.03
CA VAL A 234 16.41 17.37 -2.80
C VAL A 234 15.04 16.75 -3.03
N MET A 235 14.02 17.16 -2.28
CA MET A 235 12.63 16.70 -2.48
C MET A 235 12.01 17.28 -3.74
N HIS A 236 12.44 18.45 -4.21
CA HIS A 236 12.03 19.01 -5.49
C HIS A 236 12.64 18.27 -6.67
N ARG A 237 11.91 18.22 -7.77
CA ARG A 237 12.33 17.56 -9.01
C ARG A 237 12.31 18.55 -10.17
N GLU A 238 13.18 18.32 -11.14
CA GLU A 238 13.14 19.08 -12.37
C GLU A 238 11.82 18.83 -13.13
N GLY A 239 11.20 19.90 -13.64
CA GLY A 239 9.95 19.81 -14.38
C GLY A 239 8.67 19.69 -13.53
N GLU A 240 8.73 19.99 -12.24
CA GLU A 240 7.56 20.01 -11.36
C GLU A 240 6.56 21.09 -11.77
N THR A 241 5.27 20.76 -11.63
CA THR A 241 4.18 21.74 -11.71
C THR A 241 4.19 22.66 -10.49
N GLU A 242 3.56 23.82 -10.58
CA GLU A 242 3.40 24.74 -9.43
C GLU A 242 2.65 24.09 -8.26
N THR A 243 1.71 23.20 -8.54
CA THR A 243 1.00 22.42 -7.52
C THR A 243 1.95 21.47 -6.78
N GLN A 244 2.80 20.75 -7.53
CA GLN A 244 3.78 19.83 -6.94
C GLN A 244 4.83 20.60 -6.10
N LYS A 245 5.30 21.74 -6.56
CA LYS A 245 6.20 22.61 -5.79
C LYS A 245 5.60 23.00 -4.44
N LYS A 246 4.34 23.47 -4.45
CA LYS A 246 3.64 23.82 -3.20
C LYS A 246 3.57 22.64 -2.22
N ILE A 247 3.28 21.44 -2.71
CA ILE A 247 3.24 20.24 -1.86
C ILE A 247 4.62 19.98 -1.25
N HIS A 248 5.69 20.00 -2.06
CA HIS A 248 7.04 19.78 -1.56
C HIS A 248 7.48 20.89 -0.57
N ASP A 249 7.06 22.14 -0.78
CA ASP A 249 7.31 23.23 0.18
C ASP A 249 6.64 22.94 1.53
N TYR A 250 5.41 22.42 1.55
CA TYR A 250 4.74 22.01 2.79
C TYR A 250 5.44 20.82 3.45
N GLU A 251 5.82 19.80 2.67
CA GLU A 251 6.58 18.65 3.20
C GLU A 251 7.89 19.12 3.87
N ILE A 252 8.61 20.02 3.23
CA ILE A 252 9.87 20.59 3.75
C ILE A 252 9.61 21.39 5.02
N GLN A 253 8.53 22.19 5.06
CA GLN A 253 8.16 22.97 6.24
C GLN A 253 7.92 22.08 7.45
N ASP A 254 7.11 21.02 7.31
CA ASP A 254 6.82 20.09 8.39
C ASP A 254 8.09 19.37 8.87
N LEU A 255 8.94 18.90 7.95
CA LEU A 255 10.22 18.28 8.29
C LEU A 255 11.18 19.23 9.01
N LEU A 256 11.15 20.54 8.72
CA LEU A 256 11.94 21.56 9.42
C LEU A 256 11.44 21.77 10.86
N GLU A 257 10.16 21.57 11.10
CA GLU A 257 9.55 21.55 12.45
C GLU A 257 9.72 20.20 13.16
N ASN A 258 10.40 19.22 12.53
CA ASN A 258 10.60 17.85 12.99
C ASN A 258 9.30 17.03 13.03
N ASP A 259 8.31 17.43 12.27
CA ASP A 259 7.07 16.70 12.11
C ASP A 259 7.09 15.82 10.86
N ILE A 260 6.18 14.85 10.79
CA ILE A 260 5.96 14.01 9.61
C ILE A 260 4.82 14.63 8.81
N PRO A 261 5.06 15.00 7.53
CA PRO A 261 4.02 15.57 6.69
C PRO A 261 2.76 14.71 6.64
N CYS A 262 1.63 15.34 6.89
CA CYS A 262 0.31 14.70 6.84
C CYS A 262 -0.59 15.47 5.90
N PHE A 263 -1.22 14.74 4.97
CA PHE A 263 -2.15 15.32 4.01
C PHE A 263 -3.48 14.57 4.05
N HIS A 264 -4.56 15.29 3.80
CA HIS A 264 -5.89 14.71 3.68
C HIS A 264 -6.67 15.33 2.52
N THR A 265 -7.74 14.69 2.12
CA THR A 265 -8.67 15.18 1.10
C THR A 265 -10.09 14.95 1.53
N GLU A 266 -11.00 15.78 1.07
CA GLU A 266 -12.42 15.54 1.15
C GLU A 266 -12.88 14.77 -0.09
N GLY A 267 -13.72 13.74 0.10
CA GLY A 267 -14.04 12.81 -0.97
C GLY A 267 -14.69 13.44 -2.20
N ARG A 268 -15.41 14.55 -2.04
CA ARG A 268 -16.09 15.27 -3.13
C ARG A 268 -15.32 16.47 -3.67
N GLU A 269 -14.15 16.77 -3.14
CA GLU A 269 -13.35 17.91 -3.54
C GLU A 269 -12.12 17.51 -4.36
N ARG A 270 -11.55 18.47 -5.11
CA ARG A 270 -10.32 18.31 -5.87
C ARG A 270 -9.10 18.86 -5.14
N CYS A 271 -9.28 19.18 -3.87
CA CYS A 271 -8.25 19.78 -3.01
C CYS A 271 -7.48 18.72 -2.23
N ILE A 272 -6.24 19.01 -1.90
CA ILE A 272 -5.50 18.35 -0.85
C ILE A 272 -5.25 19.37 0.28
N TYR A 273 -5.33 18.91 1.50
CA TYR A 273 -5.17 19.71 2.71
C TYR A 273 -3.95 19.25 3.48
N THR A 274 -3.22 20.18 4.04
CA THR A 274 -2.10 19.93 4.96
C THR A 274 -2.61 19.68 6.38
N GLY A 275 -1.77 19.14 7.25
CA GLY A 275 -2.10 18.92 8.65
C GLY A 275 -2.46 20.19 9.42
N ASP A 276 -1.96 21.36 9.00
CA ASP A 276 -2.30 22.68 9.57
C ASP A 276 -3.52 23.36 8.89
N GLY A 277 -4.24 22.63 8.03
CA GLY A 277 -5.47 23.09 7.40
C GLY A 277 -5.33 23.97 6.17
N LYS A 278 -4.12 24.17 5.66
CA LYS A 278 -3.92 24.85 4.38
C LYS A 278 -4.34 23.94 3.23
N SER A 279 -4.83 24.53 2.13
CA SER A 279 -5.29 23.77 0.98
C SER A 279 -4.52 24.08 -0.29
N VAL A 280 -4.32 23.03 -1.09
CA VAL A 280 -3.85 23.17 -2.48
C VAL A 280 -5.02 22.76 -3.39
N LYS A 281 -5.59 23.76 -4.05
CA LYS A 281 -6.72 23.58 -4.96
C LYS A 281 -6.28 22.90 -6.25
N ASP A 282 -7.23 22.22 -6.88
CA ASP A 282 -7.02 21.51 -8.17
C ASP A 282 -5.84 20.53 -8.16
N TYR A 283 -5.56 19.94 -6.98
CA TYR A 283 -4.53 18.93 -6.84
C TYR A 283 -4.90 17.66 -7.63
N PHE A 284 -6.16 17.21 -7.50
CA PHE A 284 -6.67 16.09 -8.26
C PHE A 284 -7.31 16.57 -9.59
N PRO A 285 -7.08 15.87 -10.69
CA PRO A 285 -7.77 16.17 -11.98
C PRO A 285 -9.29 16.11 -11.87
N VAL A 286 -9.79 15.13 -11.10
CA VAL A 286 -11.20 14.96 -10.72
C VAL A 286 -11.25 14.67 -9.22
N SER A 287 -12.40 14.85 -8.56
CA SER A 287 -12.52 14.50 -7.15
C SER A 287 -12.38 12.98 -6.91
N PRO A 288 -12.02 12.53 -5.69
CA PRO A 288 -12.05 11.10 -5.35
C PRO A 288 -13.39 10.44 -5.71
N TYR A 289 -14.50 11.09 -5.43
CA TYR A 289 -15.84 10.62 -5.79
C TYR A 289 -16.06 10.45 -7.30
N GLU A 290 -15.64 11.42 -8.10
CA GLU A 290 -15.73 11.31 -9.57
C GLU A 290 -14.80 10.21 -10.09
N SER A 291 -13.61 10.07 -9.53
CA SER A 291 -12.69 8.99 -9.88
C SER A 291 -13.28 7.61 -9.58
N TRP A 292 -13.97 7.48 -8.44
CA TRP A 292 -14.71 6.27 -8.07
C TRP A 292 -15.84 5.97 -9.07
N LYS A 293 -16.63 6.95 -9.44
CA LYS A 293 -17.71 6.76 -10.45
C LYS A 293 -17.17 6.29 -11.80
N ILE A 294 -16.00 6.78 -12.19
CA ILE A 294 -15.33 6.32 -13.42
C ILE A 294 -14.89 4.85 -13.21
N HIS A 295 -14.30 4.53 -12.07
CA HIS A 295 -13.88 3.18 -11.74
C HIS A 295 -15.05 2.19 -11.75
N MET A 296 -16.16 2.52 -11.11
CA MET A 296 -17.36 1.69 -11.07
C MET A 296 -17.90 1.33 -12.47
N LYS A 297 -17.75 2.21 -13.45
CA LYS A 297 -18.14 1.93 -14.84
C LYS A 297 -17.24 0.92 -15.54
N HIS A 298 -16.02 0.73 -15.06
CA HIS A 298 -15.07 -0.24 -15.61
C HIS A 298 -15.21 -1.64 -14.99
N LEU A 299 -15.94 -1.76 -13.88
CA LEU A 299 -16.22 -3.04 -13.27
C LEU A 299 -17.04 -3.94 -14.20
N GLY A 300 -16.69 -5.22 -14.27
CA GLY A 300 -17.38 -6.20 -15.10
C GLY A 300 -16.64 -7.53 -15.17
N LYS A 301 -17.15 -8.47 -15.93
CA LYS A 301 -16.61 -9.84 -16.00
C LYS A 301 -15.12 -9.91 -16.38
N LYS A 302 -14.69 -9.05 -17.32
CA LYS A 302 -13.28 -9.01 -17.77
C LYS A 302 -12.37 -8.47 -16.69
N ASP A 303 -12.78 -7.39 -16.02
CA ASP A 303 -12.04 -6.83 -14.90
C ASP A 303 -11.98 -7.82 -13.74
N CYS A 304 -13.10 -8.40 -13.34
CA CYS A 304 -13.13 -9.42 -12.29
C CYS A 304 -12.12 -10.55 -12.57
N GLN A 305 -12.07 -11.06 -13.80
CA GLN A 305 -11.12 -12.12 -14.14
C GLN A 305 -9.67 -11.61 -14.08
N TYR A 306 -9.40 -10.41 -14.57
CA TYR A 306 -8.08 -9.81 -14.51
C TYR A 306 -7.60 -9.62 -13.06
N GLN A 307 -8.46 -9.13 -12.17
CA GLN A 307 -8.13 -8.97 -10.75
C GLN A 307 -7.89 -10.33 -10.07
N CYS A 308 -8.67 -11.36 -10.40
CA CYS A 308 -8.44 -12.73 -9.91
C CYS A 308 -7.10 -13.30 -10.39
N ASP A 309 -6.72 -13.04 -11.63
CA ASP A 309 -5.41 -13.47 -12.16
C ASP A 309 -4.26 -12.76 -11.39
N LEU A 310 -4.42 -11.49 -11.02
CA LEU A 310 -3.48 -10.77 -10.16
C LEU A 310 -3.42 -11.32 -8.73
N ILE A 311 -4.56 -11.70 -8.15
CA ILE A 311 -4.61 -12.37 -6.84
C ILE A 311 -3.76 -13.65 -6.88
N TRP A 312 -3.98 -14.51 -7.86
CA TRP A 312 -3.22 -15.75 -8.01
C TRP A 312 -1.74 -15.49 -8.26
N LEU A 313 -1.41 -14.54 -9.12
CA LEU A 313 -0.02 -14.17 -9.40
C LEU A 313 0.68 -13.71 -8.11
N SER A 314 0.08 -12.79 -7.37
CA SER A 314 0.61 -12.26 -6.12
C SER A 314 0.80 -13.35 -5.08
N MET A 315 -0.21 -14.16 -4.82
CA MET A 315 -0.16 -15.23 -3.82
C MET A 315 0.87 -16.30 -4.16
N THR A 316 1.08 -16.63 -5.44
CA THR A 316 2.03 -17.67 -5.87
C THR A 316 3.48 -17.17 -5.90
N MET A 317 3.73 -15.87 -5.92
CA MET A 317 5.10 -15.32 -5.85
C MET A 317 5.86 -15.76 -4.58
N GLN A 318 5.17 -16.04 -3.50
CA GLN A 318 5.77 -16.52 -2.24
C GLN A 318 6.15 -18.02 -2.27
N ARG A 319 5.78 -18.76 -3.32
CA ARG A 319 6.04 -20.19 -3.41
C ARG A 319 7.49 -20.47 -3.81
N LYS A 320 8.25 -21.16 -2.95
CA LYS A 320 9.65 -21.58 -3.20
C LYS A 320 9.83 -22.49 -4.43
N LYS A 321 8.76 -22.98 -5.08
CA LYS A 321 8.82 -23.83 -6.29
C LYS A 321 8.17 -23.11 -7.49
N ARG A 322 8.89 -22.19 -8.09
CA ARG A 322 8.50 -21.40 -9.28
C ARG A 322 8.26 -22.19 -10.58
N SER A 323 8.61 -23.47 -10.68
CA SER A 323 8.75 -24.15 -11.98
C SER A 323 7.44 -24.59 -12.66
N SER A 324 6.34 -24.81 -11.92
CA SER A 324 5.09 -25.31 -12.50
C SER A 324 4.11 -24.23 -12.97
N PHE A 325 4.11 -23.06 -12.31
CA PHE A 325 3.19 -21.98 -12.63
C PHE A 325 3.62 -21.21 -13.90
N TYR A 326 4.91 -20.93 -14.05
CA TYR A 326 5.44 -20.33 -15.28
C TYR A 326 5.16 -21.21 -16.52
N LYS A 327 5.17 -22.54 -16.38
CA LYS A 327 4.81 -23.44 -17.48
C LYS A 327 3.36 -23.34 -17.91
N LYS A 328 2.44 -23.04 -17.02
CA LYS A 328 0.99 -22.93 -17.32
C LYS A 328 0.64 -21.62 -18.01
N TYR A 329 1.32 -20.51 -17.69
CA TYR A 329 1.05 -19.17 -18.25
C TYR A 329 2.03 -18.73 -19.35
N SER A 330 3.24 -19.30 -19.42
CA SER A 330 4.19 -19.01 -20.49
C SER A 330 3.77 -19.52 -21.86
N GLY A 331 2.74 -20.36 -21.94
CA GLY A 331 2.13 -20.78 -23.22
C GLY A 331 1.25 -19.72 -23.89
N THR A 332 0.90 -18.63 -23.21
CA THR A 332 -0.04 -17.62 -23.75
C THR A 332 0.61 -16.25 -23.98
N VAL A 333 1.85 -16.06 -23.53
CA VAL A 333 2.60 -14.83 -23.81
C VAL A 333 3.48 -15.10 -25.05
N GLN A 334 3.01 -14.70 -26.22
CA GLN A 334 3.86 -14.57 -27.39
C GLN A 334 5.07 -13.70 -27.00
N LYS A 335 6.27 -14.23 -27.22
CA LYS A 335 7.53 -13.51 -27.02
C LYS A 335 7.51 -12.25 -27.88
N THR A 336 7.12 -11.14 -27.30
CA THR A 336 7.47 -9.84 -27.87
C THR A 336 8.94 -9.65 -27.55
N GLN A 337 9.80 -9.85 -28.53
CA GLN A 337 11.21 -9.48 -28.43
C GLN A 337 11.26 -7.96 -28.23
N ILE A 338 11.54 -7.55 -26.99
CA ILE A 338 11.99 -6.19 -26.72
C ILE A 338 13.46 -6.19 -27.21
N ARG A 339 13.69 -5.63 -28.39
CA ARG A 339 15.04 -5.22 -28.80
C ARG A 339 15.44 -4.09 -27.87
N SER A 340 16.44 -4.33 -27.03
CA SER A 340 17.21 -3.28 -26.38
C SER A 340 18.00 -2.57 -27.48
N GLU A 341 17.59 -1.38 -27.85
CA GLU A 341 18.48 -0.48 -28.56
C GLU A 341 19.44 0.09 -27.52
N GLU A 342 20.63 -0.46 -27.49
CA GLU A 342 21.79 0.16 -26.86
C GLU A 342 22.12 1.44 -27.61
N HIS A 343 21.78 2.58 -27.06
CA HIS A 343 22.42 3.82 -27.38
C HIS A 343 23.66 3.97 -26.50
N THR A 344 24.78 3.45 -27.01
CA THR A 344 26.10 3.99 -26.69
C THR A 344 26.17 5.38 -27.31
N SER A 345 26.20 6.42 -26.49
CA SER A 345 26.77 7.72 -26.84
C SER A 345 27.85 8.06 -25.84
N GLU A 346 29.07 7.96 -26.34
CA GLU A 346 30.23 8.61 -25.77
C GLU A 346 29.99 10.12 -25.57
N LEU A 347 30.27 10.60 -24.39
CA LEU A 347 31.09 11.77 -24.00
C LEU A 347 30.83 12.07 -22.53
#